data_f015c70d65459e208f4fdc515a50ddb8
#
_entry.id   f015c70d65459e208f4fdc515a50ddb8
#
_cell.length_a   1.000
_cell.length_b   1.000
_cell.length_c   1.000
_cell.angle_alpha   90.00
_cell.angle_beta   90.00
_cell.angle_gamma   90.00
#
_symmetry.space_group_name_H-M   'P 1'
#
loop_
_entity.id
_entity.type
_entity.pdbx_description
1 polymer ?
#
loop_
_entity_poly.entity_id
_entity_poly.type
_entity_poly.pdbx_seq_one_letter_code
_entity_poly.pdbx_strand_id
1 'polypeptide(L)'
;MLEKIDLNKTVDKKSYRRVMDEASRKLGLLQRECKAAGIPVMIVFEGMGAAGKGVQINRLIQSLDPRGFDVYACDRPTEDEQMRPFLWRYWTKTPANGRIAIFDRSWYRSVQVDRFDGLTTEDKLEGAYQDILSFEKQLSDGGMVIIKFFLYIDKEEQKKRFKKLDASKETSWRVTKEDWERNRHYERYLRMNEEMLEKTDTDYAPWAIIESVDKDYAATKIVSSVMDRLQYELEKRKASADSRTVGTAPATTRERFKNGVLSGIDLSKSLTEEAYKEQVKKLQKRLSELHSELYRLRIPVVIGFEGWDAGGKGGAIKRLTSQLDPRGYRVNPTAAPNDIEKVHHYLWRFWNNVPKAGHIAIFDRTWYGRVMVERIEGFCSEAEWKRAYQEINEMESHMANAGAVVLKFWLHIDKDEQERRFRERQANPAKQWKITDEDWRNREKWDQYEEAVNEMLIRTSTTYAPWIVVEGNDKRYARVKVLQTVVDALEKKIKEVKEKR
;
A
#
# COMPACT_ATOMS: atom_id res chain seq x y z
N MET A 1 -24.50 -14.85 -12.06
CA MET A 1 -23.22 -15.54 -12.37
C MET A 1 -23.12 -16.86 -11.63
N LEU A 2 -23.15 -16.88 -10.32
CA LEU A 2 -22.98 -18.07 -9.47
C LEU A 2 -24.13 -19.09 -9.62
N GLU A 3 -25.35 -18.67 -9.88
CA GLU A 3 -26.51 -19.54 -10.11
C GLU A 3 -26.36 -20.50 -11.32
N LYS A 4 -25.46 -20.18 -12.27
CA LYS A 4 -25.17 -21.01 -13.45
C LYS A 4 -24.08 -22.06 -13.21
N ILE A 5 -23.48 -22.07 -12.00
CA ILE A 5 -22.41 -23.00 -11.64
C ILE A 5 -23.00 -24.35 -11.31
N ASP A 6 -22.54 -25.40 -12.01
CA ASP A 6 -22.95 -26.79 -11.74
C ASP A 6 -22.24 -27.33 -10.48
N LEU A 7 -22.95 -27.35 -9.38
CA LEU A 7 -22.48 -27.84 -8.08
C LEU A 7 -22.44 -29.38 -7.95
N ASN A 8 -22.94 -30.11 -8.97
CA ASN A 8 -22.92 -31.58 -8.97
C ASN A 8 -21.59 -32.17 -9.44
N LYS A 9 -20.65 -31.35 -9.80
CA LYS A 9 -19.32 -31.80 -10.23
C LYS A 9 -18.61 -32.56 -9.13
N THR A 10 -18.15 -33.76 -9.51
CA THR A 10 -17.41 -34.68 -8.62
C THR A 10 -16.17 -35.22 -9.30
N VAL A 11 -15.28 -35.79 -8.54
CA VAL A 11 -14.12 -36.51 -9.05
C VAL A 11 -14.03 -37.88 -8.39
N ASP A 12 -13.72 -38.91 -9.17
CA ASP A 12 -13.48 -40.27 -8.66
C ASP A 12 -12.14 -40.31 -7.86
N LYS A 13 -12.06 -41.25 -6.92
CA LYS A 13 -10.91 -41.39 -6.05
C LYS A 13 -9.58 -41.64 -6.77
N LYS A 14 -9.61 -42.33 -7.92
CA LYS A 14 -8.42 -42.66 -8.72
C LYS A 14 -7.89 -41.39 -9.40
N SER A 15 -8.76 -40.61 -10.01
CA SER A 15 -8.45 -39.35 -10.65
C SER A 15 -7.97 -38.31 -9.59
N TYR A 16 -8.66 -38.25 -8.45
CA TYR A 16 -8.22 -37.38 -7.33
C TYR A 16 -6.79 -37.71 -6.91
N ARG A 17 -6.49 -38.98 -6.62
CA ARG A 17 -5.13 -39.39 -6.20
C ARG A 17 -4.09 -39.04 -7.26
N ARG A 18 -4.35 -39.32 -8.52
CA ARG A 18 -3.44 -39.02 -9.62
C ARG A 18 -3.09 -37.51 -9.66
N VAL A 19 -4.09 -36.63 -9.55
CA VAL A 19 -3.88 -35.18 -9.57
C VAL A 19 -3.09 -34.73 -8.33
N MET A 20 -3.44 -35.25 -7.14
CA MET A 20 -2.74 -34.86 -5.92
C MET A 20 -1.29 -35.37 -5.89
N ASP A 21 -1.01 -36.55 -6.42
CA ASP A 21 0.35 -37.10 -6.57
C ASP A 21 1.18 -36.27 -7.57
N GLU A 22 0.57 -35.82 -8.65
CA GLU A 22 1.19 -34.89 -9.60
C GLU A 22 1.46 -33.54 -8.94
N ALA A 23 0.48 -32.97 -8.24
CA ALA A 23 0.60 -31.71 -7.52
C ALA A 23 1.72 -31.76 -6.49
N SER A 24 1.84 -32.86 -5.72
CA SER A 24 2.90 -33.04 -4.74
C SER A 24 4.30 -32.95 -5.34
N ARG A 25 4.48 -33.43 -6.56
CA ARG A 25 5.77 -33.35 -7.28
C ARG A 25 6.00 -31.98 -7.93
N LYS A 26 5.00 -31.46 -8.65
CA LYS A 26 5.12 -30.23 -9.46
C LYS A 26 5.12 -28.95 -8.63
N LEU A 27 4.22 -28.82 -7.65
CA LEU A 27 4.11 -27.58 -6.86
C LEU A 27 5.37 -27.28 -6.08
N GLY A 28 6.02 -28.31 -5.48
CA GLY A 28 7.30 -28.10 -4.81
C GLY A 28 8.44 -27.68 -5.77
N LEU A 29 8.40 -28.13 -7.03
CA LEU A 29 9.34 -27.67 -8.05
C LEU A 29 9.03 -26.22 -8.47
N LEU A 30 7.78 -25.91 -8.82
CA LEU A 30 7.36 -24.58 -9.21
C LEU A 30 7.61 -23.54 -8.12
N GLN A 31 7.41 -23.91 -6.85
CA GLN A 31 7.75 -23.04 -5.71
C GLN A 31 9.25 -22.69 -5.69
N ARG A 32 10.14 -23.66 -5.93
CA ARG A 32 11.58 -23.42 -6.00
C ARG A 32 11.97 -22.56 -7.21
N GLU A 33 11.34 -22.81 -8.37
CA GLU A 33 11.57 -21.99 -9.56
C GLU A 33 11.08 -20.55 -9.36
N CYS A 34 9.90 -20.34 -8.77
CA CYS A 34 9.41 -19.01 -8.39
C CYS A 34 10.37 -18.31 -7.41
N LYS A 35 10.90 -19.06 -6.43
CA LYS A 35 11.90 -18.52 -5.51
C LYS A 35 13.18 -18.08 -6.25
N ALA A 36 13.70 -18.92 -7.12
CA ALA A 36 14.90 -18.60 -7.91
C ALA A 36 14.69 -17.41 -8.85
N ALA A 37 13.48 -17.29 -9.43
CA ALA A 37 13.08 -16.17 -10.29
C ALA A 37 12.65 -14.91 -9.53
N GLY A 38 12.64 -14.95 -8.19
CA GLY A 38 12.21 -13.82 -7.35
C GLY A 38 10.74 -13.46 -7.50
N ILE A 39 9.86 -14.43 -7.83
CA ILE A 39 8.43 -14.20 -8.05
C ILE A 39 7.67 -14.27 -6.72
N PRO A 40 7.13 -13.15 -6.18
CA PRO A 40 6.24 -13.18 -5.04
C PRO A 40 4.84 -13.66 -5.47
N VAL A 41 4.20 -14.48 -4.63
CA VAL A 41 2.89 -15.06 -4.94
C VAL A 41 1.91 -14.81 -3.80
N MET A 42 0.70 -14.34 -4.11
CA MET A 42 -0.40 -14.25 -3.16
C MET A 42 -1.54 -15.17 -3.62
N ILE A 43 -2.02 -16.04 -2.73
CA ILE A 43 -3.15 -16.93 -2.99
C ILE A 43 -4.28 -16.56 -2.03
N VAL A 44 -5.41 -16.17 -2.57
CA VAL A 44 -6.58 -15.70 -1.81
C VAL A 44 -7.69 -16.71 -1.86
N PHE A 45 -8.21 -17.07 -0.69
CA PHE A 45 -9.37 -17.94 -0.52
C PHE A 45 -10.55 -17.16 0.04
N GLU A 46 -11.53 -16.89 -0.83
CA GLU A 46 -12.82 -16.29 -0.46
C GLU A 46 -13.96 -17.29 -0.70
N GLY A 47 -15.18 -16.93 -0.37
CA GLY A 47 -16.37 -17.74 -0.63
C GLY A 47 -17.28 -17.92 0.56
N MET A 48 -18.30 -18.73 0.35
CA MET A 48 -19.40 -18.91 1.29
C MET A 48 -18.95 -19.49 2.64
N GLY A 49 -19.68 -19.15 3.71
CA GLY A 49 -19.44 -19.74 5.03
C GLY A 49 -19.53 -21.27 4.96
N ALA A 50 -18.66 -21.98 5.66
CA ALA A 50 -18.54 -23.44 5.63
C ALA A 50 -18.26 -24.08 4.24
N ALA A 51 -17.90 -23.31 3.21
CA ALA A 51 -17.50 -23.86 1.90
C ALA A 51 -16.24 -24.71 1.96
N GLY A 52 -15.43 -24.61 3.02
CA GLY A 52 -14.29 -25.48 3.25
C GLY A 52 -12.92 -24.84 2.96
N LYS A 53 -12.81 -23.51 2.98
CA LYS A 53 -11.57 -22.76 2.73
C LYS A 53 -10.36 -23.35 3.46
N GLY A 54 -10.39 -23.43 4.78
CA GLY A 54 -9.29 -24.00 5.57
C GLY A 54 -8.93 -25.44 5.23
N VAL A 55 -9.90 -26.27 4.80
CA VAL A 55 -9.63 -27.64 4.33
C VAL A 55 -8.85 -27.61 3.02
N GLN A 56 -9.23 -26.73 2.09
CA GLN A 56 -8.56 -26.62 0.79
C GLN A 56 -7.17 -25.99 0.92
N ILE A 57 -7.00 -24.99 1.79
CA ILE A 57 -5.69 -24.43 2.12
C ILE A 57 -4.79 -25.55 2.67
N ASN A 58 -5.29 -26.34 3.62
CA ASN A 58 -4.50 -27.46 4.18
C ASN A 58 -4.07 -28.45 3.08
N ARG A 59 -4.97 -28.82 2.17
CA ARG A 59 -4.64 -29.73 1.06
C ARG A 59 -3.60 -29.15 0.11
N LEU A 60 -3.70 -27.87 -0.21
CA LEU A 60 -2.73 -27.19 -1.07
C LEU A 60 -1.33 -27.17 -0.45
N ILE A 61 -1.23 -26.80 0.81
CA ILE A 61 0.09 -26.64 1.48
C ILE A 61 0.81 -27.97 1.70
N GLN A 62 0.11 -29.13 1.68
CA GLN A 62 0.76 -30.43 1.72
C GLN A 62 1.72 -30.68 0.54
N SER A 63 1.52 -29.95 -0.57
CA SER A 63 2.35 -30.05 -1.78
C SER A 63 3.44 -28.96 -1.85
N LEU A 64 3.56 -28.10 -0.83
CA LEU A 64 4.50 -26.99 -0.76
C LEU A 64 5.54 -27.19 0.35
N ASP A 65 6.74 -26.64 0.16
CA ASP A 65 7.74 -26.54 1.23
C ASP A 65 7.30 -25.51 2.27
N PRO A 66 7.09 -25.89 3.55
CA PRO A 66 6.55 -24.98 4.56
C PRO A 66 7.47 -23.77 4.87
N ARG A 67 8.75 -23.83 4.51
CA ARG A 67 9.68 -22.71 4.67
C ARG A 67 9.48 -21.61 3.64
N GLY A 68 8.72 -21.87 2.57
CA GLY A 68 8.53 -20.95 1.44
C GLY A 68 7.19 -20.24 1.44
N PHE A 69 6.30 -20.48 2.39
CA PHE A 69 5.00 -19.82 2.46
C PHE A 69 4.61 -19.40 3.88
N ASP A 70 3.69 -18.47 3.97
CA ASP A 70 2.99 -18.06 5.19
C ASP A 70 1.48 -18.14 4.95
N VAL A 71 0.71 -18.53 5.98
CA VAL A 71 -0.76 -18.56 5.93
C VAL A 71 -1.32 -17.52 6.90
N TYR A 72 -2.17 -16.64 6.41
CA TYR A 72 -2.82 -15.60 7.18
C TYR A 72 -4.33 -15.83 7.25
N ALA A 73 -4.83 -16.11 8.45
CA ALA A 73 -6.27 -16.09 8.73
C ALA A 73 -6.70 -14.64 8.97
N CYS A 74 -7.54 -14.10 8.08
CA CYS A 74 -7.97 -12.71 8.14
C CYS A 74 -9.35 -12.59 8.80
N ASP A 75 -9.37 -12.74 10.11
CA ASP A 75 -10.57 -12.53 10.96
C ASP A 75 -10.90 -11.03 11.10
N ARG A 76 -11.83 -10.72 12.02
CA ARG A 76 -12.16 -9.32 12.35
C ARG A 76 -10.87 -8.55 12.67
N PRO A 77 -10.70 -7.32 12.15
CA PRO A 77 -9.50 -6.55 12.43
C PRO A 77 -9.37 -6.27 13.93
N THR A 78 -8.13 -6.33 14.42
CA THR A 78 -7.78 -5.94 15.79
C THR A 78 -8.01 -4.44 15.99
N GLU A 79 -8.02 -3.98 17.24
CA GLU A 79 -8.15 -2.55 17.56
C GLU A 79 -7.08 -1.70 16.87
N ASP A 80 -5.84 -2.19 16.83
CA ASP A 80 -4.73 -1.50 16.16
C ASP A 80 -4.89 -1.46 14.63
N GLU A 81 -5.39 -2.54 14.03
CA GLU A 81 -5.71 -2.60 12.59
C GLU A 81 -6.88 -1.68 12.21
N GLN A 82 -7.90 -1.56 13.08
CA GLN A 82 -9.04 -0.66 12.87
C GLN A 82 -8.65 0.83 12.92
N MET A 83 -7.54 1.16 13.58
CA MET A 83 -7.01 2.53 13.64
C MET A 83 -6.22 2.94 12.39
N ARG A 84 -6.11 2.08 11.38
CA ARG A 84 -5.36 2.33 10.14
C ARG A 84 -6.24 2.13 8.90
N PRO A 85 -5.81 2.57 7.71
CA PRO A 85 -6.49 2.24 6.46
C PRO A 85 -6.71 0.73 6.35
N PHE A 86 -7.88 0.28 5.86
CA PHE A 86 -8.24 -1.16 5.90
C PHE A 86 -7.25 -2.06 5.13
N LEU A 87 -6.59 -1.53 4.09
CA LEU A 87 -5.58 -2.27 3.34
C LEU A 87 -4.22 -2.36 4.05
N TRP A 88 -3.98 -1.56 5.09
CA TRP A 88 -2.71 -1.57 5.82
C TRP A 88 -2.32 -2.97 6.32
N ARG A 89 -3.25 -3.70 6.91
CA ARG A 89 -3.02 -5.04 7.45
C ARG A 89 -2.62 -6.07 6.37
N TYR A 90 -2.97 -5.82 5.14
CA TYR A 90 -2.64 -6.67 4.00
C TYR A 90 -1.31 -6.24 3.35
N TRP A 91 -1.08 -4.94 3.24
CA TRP A 91 0.22 -4.42 2.80
C TRP A 91 1.37 -4.95 3.65
N THR A 92 1.23 -4.94 4.97
CA THR A 92 2.25 -5.45 5.90
C THR A 92 2.50 -6.96 5.80
N LYS A 93 1.59 -7.69 5.16
CA LYS A 93 1.63 -9.15 4.96
C LYS A 93 1.93 -9.54 3.50
N THR A 94 2.22 -8.59 2.62
CA THR A 94 2.64 -8.92 1.26
C THR A 94 3.95 -9.70 1.31
N PRO A 95 4.07 -10.80 0.51
CA PRO A 95 5.25 -11.66 0.56
C PRO A 95 6.48 -10.97 -0.04
N ALA A 96 7.64 -11.31 0.48
CA ALA A 96 8.91 -10.98 -0.16
C ALA A 96 9.06 -11.71 -1.51
N ASN A 97 9.94 -11.21 -2.36
CA ASN A 97 10.27 -11.85 -3.64
C ASN A 97 10.62 -13.33 -3.43
N GLY A 98 9.99 -14.20 -4.22
CA GLY A 98 10.19 -15.64 -4.15
C GLY A 98 9.48 -16.37 -3.00
N ARG A 99 8.60 -15.69 -2.26
CA ARG A 99 7.77 -16.30 -1.21
C ARG A 99 6.30 -16.31 -1.59
N ILE A 100 5.53 -17.16 -0.90
CA ILE A 100 4.07 -17.31 -1.08
C ILE A 100 3.36 -16.84 0.19
N ALA A 101 2.34 -15.99 0.05
CA ALA A 101 1.39 -15.66 1.10
C ALA A 101 0.01 -16.22 0.74
N ILE A 102 -0.59 -16.98 1.66
CA ILE A 102 -1.91 -17.59 1.50
C ILE A 102 -2.87 -16.92 2.47
N PHE A 103 -3.96 -16.38 1.97
CA PHE A 103 -4.96 -15.67 2.75
C PHE A 103 -6.26 -16.48 2.87
N ASP A 104 -6.64 -16.89 4.09
CA ASP A 104 -7.99 -17.35 4.41
C ASP A 104 -8.84 -16.14 4.76
N ARG A 105 -9.67 -15.72 3.82
CA ARG A 105 -10.29 -14.39 3.72
C ARG A 105 -9.26 -13.28 3.49
N SER A 106 -9.71 -12.14 2.99
CA SER A 106 -8.80 -11.09 2.54
C SER A 106 -9.41 -9.69 2.67
N TRP A 107 -8.86 -8.74 1.91
CA TRP A 107 -9.35 -7.37 1.76
C TRP A 107 -10.77 -7.28 1.21
N TYR A 108 -11.26 -8.33 0.59
CA TYR A 108 -12.65 -8.43 0.11
C TYR A 108 -13.68 -8.44 1.23
N ARG A 109 -13.26 -8.71 2.46
CA ARG A 109 -14.11 -8.60 3.64
C ARG A 109 -14.87 -7.27 3.70
N SER A 110 -14.23 -6.16 3.32
CA SER A 110 -14.82 -4.80 3.35
C SER A 110 -16.07 -4.68 2.47
N VAL A 111 -16.08 -5.32 1.31
CA VAL A 111 -17.18 -5.27 0.32
C VAL A 111 -18.14 -6.47 0.40
N GLN A 112 -17.83 -7.44 1.24
CA GLN A 112 -18.67 -8.63 1.50
C GLN A 112 -19.29 -8.57 2.91
N VAL A 113 -18.52 -9.05 3.90
CA VAL A 113 -18.97 -9.25 5.28
C VAL A 113 -19.28 -7.91 5.94
N ASP A 114 -18.36 -6.96 5.86
CA ASP A 114 -18.52 -5.65 6.51
C ASP A 114 -19.63 -4.83 5.84
N ARG A 115 -19.84 -4.98 4.52
CA ARG A 115 -21.01 -4.43 3.81
C ARG A 115 -22.32 -5.07 4.27
N PHE A 116 -22.38 -6.40 4.38
CA PHE A 116 -23.58 -7.11 4.84
C PHE A 116 -23.94 -6.72 6.26
N ASP A 117 -22.95 -6.59 7.14
CA ASP A 117 -23.08 -6.22 8.54
C ASP A 117 -23.30 -4.68 8.73
N GLY A 118 -23.34 -3.88 7.65
CA GLY A 118 -23.58 -2.43 7.66
C GLY A 118 -22.39 -1.59 8.13
N LEU A 119 -21.20 -2.17 8.22
CA LEU A 119 -19.97 -1.46 8.61
C LEU A 119 -19.36 -0.68 7.43
N THR A 120 -19.49 -1.21 6.21
CA THR A 120 -19.21 -0.48 4.98
C THR A 120 -20.52 0.01 4.40
N THR A 121 -20.72 1.31 4.42
CA THR A 121 -21.91 1.99 3.90
C THR A 121 -21.87 2.14 2.38
N GLU A 122 -23.03 2.26 1.72
CA GLU A 122 -23.11 2.31 0.25
C GLU A 122 -22.35 3.51 -0.34
N ASP A 123 -22.26 4.64 0.37
CA ASP A 123 -21.48 5.81 -0.02
C ASP A 123 -19.96 5.56 -0.03
N LYS A 124 -19.47 4.57 0.73
CA LYS A 124 -18.06 4.18 0.80
C LYS A 124 -17.71 2.99 -0.09
N LEU A 125 -18.71 2.30 -0.60
CA LEU A 125 -18.55 1.03 -1.28
C LEU A 125 -17.71 1.16 -2.56
N GLU A 126 -18.00 2.17 -3.40
CA GLU A 126 -17.26 2.38 -4.63
C GLU A 126 -15.78 2.71 -4.35
N GLY A 127 -15.52 3.56 -3.34
CA GLY A 127 -14.16 3.84 -2.87
C GLY A 127 -13.42 2.57 -2.42
N ALA A 128 -14.11 1.67 -1.70
CA ALA A 128 -13.51 0.41 -1.26
C ALA A 128 -13.16 -0.52 -2.44
N TYR A 129 -13.98 -0.56 -3.49
CA TYR A 129 -13.66 -1.31 -4.71
C TYR A 129 -12.44 -0.71 -5.44
N GLN A 130 -12.38 0.61 -5.58
CA GLN A 130 -11.23 1.29 -6.20
C GLN A 130 -9.95 1.04 -5.41
N ASP A 131 -10.00 1.11 -4.09
CA ASP A 131 -8.87 0.83 -3.22
C ASP A 131 -8.37 -0.63 -3.39
N ILE A 132 -9.29 -1.60 -3.51
CA ILE A 132 -8.97 -3.02 -3.77
C ILE A 132 -8.30 -3.19 -5.14
N LEU A 133 -8.91 -2.63 -6.18
CA LEU A 133 -8.39 -2.75 -7.55
C LEU A 133 -7.00 -2.11 -7.68
N SER A 134 -6.79 -0.94 -7.08
CA SER A 134 -5.48 -0.28 -7.10
C SER A 134 -4.43 -1.08 -6.32
N PHE A 135 -4.79 -1.66 -5.18
CA PHE A 135 -3.91 -2.53 -4.40
C PHE A 135 -3.43 -3.75 -5.19
N GLU A 136 -4.37 -4.49 -5.79
CA GLU A 136 -4.03 -5.65 -6.62
C GLU A 136 -3.23 -5.27 -7.87
N LYS A 137 -3.59 -4.15 -8.52
CA LYS A 137 -2.88 -3.65 -9.69
C LYS A 137 -1.44 -3.26 -9.38
N GLN A 138 -1.20 -2.49 -8.33
CA GLN A 138 0.13 -2.08 -7.89
C GLN A 138 1.02 -3.30 -7.62
N LEU A 139 0.50 -4.31 -6.90
CA LEU A 139 1.24 -5.52 -6.60
C LEU A 139 1.54 -6.34 -7.86
N SER A 140 0.56 -6.48 -8.76
CA SER A 140 0.72 -7.20 -10.02
C SER A 140 1.72 -6.50 -10.94
N ASP A 141 1.66 -5.17 -11.08
CA ASP A 141 2.61 -4.37 -11.84
C ASP A 141 4.03 -4.42 -11.23
N GLY A 142 4.11 -4.59 -9.91
CA GLY A 142 5.35 -4.88 -9.16
C GLY A 142 5.88 -6.30 -9.37
N GLY A 143 5.19 -7.12 -10.16
CA GLY A 143 5.59 -8.49 -10.51
C GLY A 143 5.05 -9.57 -9.60
N MET A 144 4.09 -9.27 -8.73
CA MET A 144 3.42 -10.26 -7.88
C MET A 144 2.39 -11.05 -8.66
N VAL A 145 2.35 -12.36 -8.45
CA VAL A 145 1.31 -13.24 -8.99
C VAL A 145 0.18 -13.33 -7.97
N ILE A 146 -1.01 -12.90 -8.34
CA ILE A 146 -2.21 -12.98 -7.50
C ILE A 146 -3.12 -14.06 -8.04
N ILE A 147 -3.50 -15.03 -7.21
CA ILE A 147 -4.40 -16.14 -7.53
C ILE A 147 -5.59 -16.06 -6.58
N LYS A 148 -6.80 -15.94 -7.13
CA LYS A 148 -8.02 -15.74 -6.32
C LYS A 148 -8.99 -16.87 -6.51
N PHE A 149 -9.41 -17.49 -5.41
CA PHE A 149 -10.40 -18.56 -5.38
C PHE A 149 -11.65 -18.11 -4.63
N PHE A 150 -12.81 -18.30 -5.26
CA PHE A 150 -14.11 -18.16 -4.61
C PHE A 150 -14.79 -19.52 -4.46
N LEU A 151 -14.85 -20.02 -3.23
CA LEU A 151 -15.45 -21.33 -2.92
C LEU A 151 -16.97 -21.19 -2.79
N TYR A 152 -17.70 -21.83 -3.71
CA TYR A 152 -19.14 -21.73 -3.80
C TYR A 152 -19.84 -23.03 -3.39
N ILE A 153 -20.86 -22.89 -2.56
CA ILE A 153 -21.87 -23.89 -2.18
C ILE A 153 -23.22 -23.20 -2.08
N ASP A 154 -24.30 -23.92 -2.36
CA ASP A 154 -25.64 -23.38 -2.24
C ASP A 154 -26.11 -23.25 -0.77
N LYS A 155 -27.30 -22.67 -0.61
CA LYS A 155 -27.92 -22.39 0.69
C LYS A 155 -28.14 -23.64 1.53
N GLU A 156 -28.61 -24.71 0.89
CA GLU A 156 -28.98 -25.95 1.58
C GLU A 156 -27.73 -26.73 2.01
N GLU A 157 -26.71 -26.83 1.17
CA GLU A 157 -25.43 -27.42 1.57
C GLU A 157 -24.75 -26.62 2.67
N GLN A 158 -24.81 -25.28 2.60
CA GLN A 158 -24.28 -24.42 3.67
C GLN A 158 -24.99 -24.69 4.99
N LYS A 159 -26.33 -24.71 4.99
CA LYS A 159 -27.14 -24.98 6.17
C LYS A 159 -26.85 -26.37 6.77
N LYS A 160 -26.72 -27.39 5.90
CA LYS A 160 -26.35 -28.75 6.30
C LYS A 160 -24.98 -28.79 6.98
N ARG A 161 -23.99 -28.07 6.43
CA ARG A 161 -22.64 -27.99 7.02
C ARG A 161 -22.64 -27.22 8.34
N PHE A 162 -23.39 -26.14 8.45
CA PHE A 162 -23.54 -25.41 9.72
C PHE A 162 -24.09 -26.31 10.81
N LYS A 163 -25.19 -27.02 10.55
CA LYS A 163 -25.77 -27.97 11.50
C LYS A 163 -24.77 -29.04 11.95
N LYS A 164 -23.96 -29.56 11.00
CA LYS A 164 -22.94 -30.55 11.31
C LYS A 164 -21.83 -29.99 12.21
N LEU A 165 -21.41 -28.74 11.97
CA LEU A 165 -20.39 -28.06 12.78
C LEU A 165 -20.91 -27.73 14.18
N ASP A 166 -22.15 -27.25 14.28
CA ASP A 166 -22.80 -26.92 15.56
C ASP A 166 -23.03 -28.16 16.45
N ALA A 167 -23.23 -29.33 15.86
CA ALA A 167 -23.49 -30.58 16.58
C ALA A 167 -22.25 -31.11 17.35
N SER A 168 -21.05 -30.64 17.06
CA SER A 168 -19.83 -31.04 17.74
C SER A 168 -19.28 -29.92 18.62
N LYS A 169 -19.00 -30.20 19.89
CA LYS A 169 -18.38 -29.24 20.84
C LYS A 169 -17.01 -28.72 20.31
N GLU A 170 -16.30 -29.52 19.53
CA GLU A 170 -14.97 -29.19 18.98
C GLU A 170 -15.07 -28.20 17.82
N THR A 171 -16.21 -28.11 17.15
CA THR A 171 -16.37 -27.30 15.93
C THR A 171 -17.48 -26.25 16.00
N SER A 172 -18.33 -26.28 17.02
CA SER A 172 -19.47 -25.34 17.16
C SER A 172 -19.04 -23.87 17.19
N TRP A 173 -17.87 -23.57 17.75
CA TRP A 173 -17.30 -22.22 17.76
C TRP A 173 -17.01 -21.65 16.35
N ARG A 174 -16.98 -22.49 15.30
CA ARG A 174 -16.73 -22.09 13.92
C ARG A 174 -17.95 -21.52 13.21
N VAL A 175 -19.12 -21.62 13.82
CA VAL A 175 -20.38 -21.11 13.26
C VAL A 175 -20.95 -20.09 14.22
N THR A 176 -21.00 -18.85 13.79
CA THR A 176 -21.48 -17.74 14.61
C THR A 176 -22.95 -17.42 14.32
N LYS A 177 -23.55 -16.55 15.15
CA LYS A 177 -24.90 -16.04 14.90
C LYS A 177 -24.98 -15.26 13.59
N GLU A 178 -23.92 -14.54 13.27
CA GLU A 178 -23.78 -13.77 12.05
C GLU A 178 -23.70 -14.69 10.80
N ASP A 179 -23.10 -15.90 10.93
CA ASP A 179 -23.09 -16.88 9.84
C ASP A 179 -24.50 -17.41 9.56
N TRP A 180 -25.27 -17.68 10.60
CA TRP A 180 -26.67 -18.06 10.47
C TRP A 180 -27.53 -16.92 9.91
N GLU A 181 -27.23 -15.67 10.26
CA GLU A 181 -27.92 -14.51 9.70
C GLU A 181 -27.67 -14.39 8.19
N ARG A 182 -26.42 -14.55 7.76
CA ARG A 182 -26.06 -14.57 6.33
C ARG A 182 -26.72 -15.74 5.58
N ASN A 183 -26.87 -16.90 6.20
CA ASN A 183 -27.64 -18.01 5.59
C ASN A 183 -29.15 -17.71 5.50
N ARG A 184 -29.75 -17.07 6.50
CA ARG A 184 -31.15 -16.62 6.42
C ARG A 184 -31.37 -15.66 5.26
N HIS A 185 -30.47 -14.73 5.07
CA HIS A 185 -30.48 -13.74 3.98
C HIS A 185 -29.56 -14.11 2.81
N TYR A 186 -29.49 -15.42 2.50
CA TYR A 186 -28.54 -15.97 1.54
C TYR A 186 -28.56 -15.25 0.20
N GLU A 187 -29.74 -14.96 -0.36
CA GLU A 187 -29.88 -14.30 -1.67
C GLU A 187 -29.31 -12.88 -1.68
N ARG A 188 -29.47 -12.15 -0.58
CA ARG A 188 -28.85 -10.82 -0.44
C ARG A 188 -27.32 -10.93 -0.39
N TYR A 189 -26.82 -11.89 0.40
CA TYR A 189 -25.38 -12.11 0.50
C TYR A 189 -24.78 -12.63 -0.82
N LEU A 190 -25.51 -13.49 -1.53
CA LEU A 190 -25.11 -13.98 -2.85
C LEU A 190 -24.96 -12.85 -3.85
N ARG A 191 -25.94 -11.96 -3.98
CA ARG A 191 -25.85 -10.79 -4.87
C ARG A 191 -24.65 -9.90 -4.57
N MET A 192 -24.35 -9.65 -3.28
CA MET A 192 -23.14 -8.88 -2.89
C MET A 192 -21.85 -9.58 -3.32
N ASN A 193 -21.79 -10.90 -3.24
CA ASN A 193 -20.64 -11.67 -3.71
C ASN A 193 -20.53 -11.66 -5.25
N GLU A 194 -21.65 -11.77 -5.97
CA GLU A 194 -21.65 -11.68 -7.43
C GLU A 194 -21.16 -10.31 -7.90
N GLU A 195 -21.65 -9.23 -7.30
CA GLU A 195 -21.18 -7.87 -7.58
C GLU A 195 -19.67 -7.71 -7.32
N MET A 196 -19.18 -8.25 -6.21
CA MET A 196 -17.75 -8.26 -5.90
C MET A 196 -16.95 -9.01 -6.97
N LEU A 197 -17.36 -10.22 -7.34
CA LEU A 197 -16.69 -11.00 -8.36
C LEU A 197 -16.67 -10.25 -9.70
N GLU A 198 -17.80 -9.67 -10.09
CA GLU A 198 -17.94 -8.95 -11.36
C GLU A 198 -17.08 -7.67 -11.41
N LYS A 199 -17.07 -6.89 -10.34
CA LYS A 199 -16.30 -5.64 -10.25
C LYS A 199 -14.79 -5.84 -10.10
N THR A 200 -14.36 -7.02 -9.63
CA THR A 200 -12.95 -7.27 -9.31
C THR A 200 -12.33 -8.44 -10.09
N ASP A 201 -13.02 -8.96 -11.10
CA ASP A 201 -12.43 -9.91 -12.05
C ASP A 201 -11.60 -9.15 -13.07
N THR A 202 -10.29 -9.29 -12.99
CA THR A 202 -9.34 -8.54 -13.81
C THR A 202 -8.35 -9.48 -14.50
N ASP A 203 -7.82 -9.08 -15.66
CA ASP A 203 -6.86 -9.89 -16.42
C ASP A 203 -5.57 -10.20 -15.65
N TYR A 204 -5.16 -9.28 -14.76
CA TYR A 204 -3.96 -9.46 -13.94
C TYR A 204 -4.20 -10.29 -12.68
N ALA A 205 -5.44 -10.36 -12.18
CA ALA A 205 -5.85 -11.12 -11.01
C ALA A 205 -7.28 -11.68 -11.19
N PRO A 206 -7.48 -12.68 -12.08
CA PRO A 206 -8.80 -13.24 -12.35
C PRO A 206 -9.28 -14.11 -11.19
N TRP A 207 -10.62 -14.19 -11.04
CA TRP A 207 -11.27 -15.10 -10.11
C TRP A 207 -11.43 -16.50 -10.70
N ALA A 208 -11.07 -17.52 -9.93
CA ALA A 208 -11.44 -18.91 -10.17
C ALA A 208 -12.56 -19.32 -9.21
N ILE A 209 -13.76 -19.57 -9.74
CA ILE A 209 -14.89 -20.07 -8.94
C ILE A 209 -14.72 -21.55 -8.74
N ILE A 210 -14.80 -22.01 -7.49
CA ILE A 210 -14.57 -23.39 -7.08
C ILE A 210 -15.89 -23.99 -6.59
N GLU A 211 -16.39 -24.98 -7.29
CA GLU A 211 -17.52 -25.81 -6.87
C GLU A 211 -17.10 -26.65 -5.66
N SER A 212 -17.61 -26.30 -4.48
CA SER A 212 -17.08 -26.82 -3.21
C SER A 212 -18.01 -27.81 -2.50
N VAL A 213 -19.01 -28.35 -3.17
CA VAL A 213 -19.86 -29.42 -2.64
C VAL A 213 -19.04 -30.70 -2.52
N ASP A 214 -18.39 -31.14 -3.58
CA ASP A 214 -17.39 -32.20 -3.54
C ASP A 214 -16.01 -31.64 -3.17
N LYS A 215 -15.49 -32.06 -2.02
CA LYS A 215 -14.22 -31.56 -1.49
C LYS A 215 -13.01 -32.02 -2.30
N ASP A 216 -13.10 -33.21 -2.91
CA ASP A 216 -12.01 -33.77 -3.68
C ASP A 216 -11.93 -33.12 -5.06
N TYR A 217 -13.08 -32.86 -5.69
CA TYR A 217 -13.16 -32.04 -6.91
C TYR A 217 -12.60 -30.63 -6.67
N ALA A 218 -13.05 -29.95 -5.60
CA ALA A 218 -12.56 -28.62 -5.26
C ALA A 218 -11.01 -28.59 -5.09
N ALA A 219 -10.45 -29.60 -4.42
CA ALA A 219 -8.99 -29.69 -4.23
C ALA A 219 -8.26 -29.86 -5.57
N THR A 220 -8.75 -30.76 -6.45
CA THR A 220 -8.12 -30.95 -7.76
C THR A 220 -8.13 -29.68 -8.59
N LYS A 221 -9.26 -28.97 -8.62
CA LYS A 221 -9.39 -27.71 -9.37
C LYS A 221 -8.44 -26.64 -8.83
N ILE A 222 -8.35 -26.47 -7.50
CA ILE A 222 -7.45 -25.50 -6.85
C ILE A 222 -5.98 -25.79 -7.17
N VAL A 223 -5.52 -27.03 -6.93
CA VAL A 223 -4.10 -27.35 -7.14
C VAL A 223 -3.70 -27.26 -8.60
N SER A 224 -4.58 -27.69 -9.55
CA SER A 224 -4.34 -27.52 -10.98
C SER A 224 -4.25 -26.05 -11.36
N SER A 225 -5.19 -25.21 -10.90
CA SER A 225 -5.17 -23.77 -11.18
C SER A 225 -3.89 -23.08 -10.66
N VAL A 226 -3.41 -23.49 -9.48
CA VAL A 226 -2.13 -22.94 -8.95
C VAL A 226 -0.96 -23.39 -9.82
N MET A 227 -0.90 -24.69 -10.19
CA MET A 227 0.17 -25.20 -11.07
C MET A 227 0.20 -24.46 -12.40
N ASP A 228 -0.94 -24.36 -13.06
CA ASP A 228 -1.06 -23.71 -14.37
C ASP A 228 -0.65 -22.24 -14.30
N ARG A 229 -1.11 -21.51 -13.29
CA ARG A 229 -0.78 -20.10 -13.12
C ARG A 229 0.70 -19.87 -12.86
N LEU A 230 1.31 -20.65 -11.97
CA LEU A 230 2.74 -20.53 -11.69
C LEU A 230 3.60 -20.91 -12.89
N GLN A 231 3.24 -21.97 -13.60
CA GLN A 231 3.93 -22.38 -14.82
C GLN A 231 3.85 -21.29 -15.90
N TYR A 232 2.64 -20.75 -16.16
CA TYR A 232 2.44 -19.66 -17.11
C TYR A 232 3.32 -18.42 -16.77
N GLU A 233 3.37 -18.00 -15.52
CA GLU A 233 4.15 -16.84 -15.13
C GLU A 233 5.66 -17.06 -15.24
N LEU A 234 6.13 -18.27 -14.96
CA LEU A 234 7.54 -18.63 -15.15
C LEU A 234 7.92 -18.63 -16.64
N GLU A 235 7.09 -19.19 -17.51
CA GLU A 235 7.30 -19.20 -18.97
C GLU A 235 7.28 -17.78 -19.55
N LYS A 236 6.31 -16.97 -19.15
CA LYS A 236 6.20 -15.56 -19.54
C LYS A 236 7.47 -14.77 -19.18
N ARG A 237 8.03 -14.97 -17.99
CA ARG A 237 9.27 -14.29 -17.58
C ARG A 237 10.48 -14.78 -18.33
N LYS A 238 10.61 -16.07 -18.61
CA LYS A 238 11.69 -16.62 -19.44
C LYS A 238 11.63 -15.98 -20.84
N ALA A 239 10.48 -15.95 -21.48
CA ALA A 239 10.31 -15.33 -22.79
C ALA A 239 10.63 -13.82 -22.80
N SER A 240 10.26 -13.10 -21.73
CA SER A 240 10.58 -11.67 -21.59
C SER A 240 12.06 -11.39 -21.34
N ALA A 241 12.78 -12.30 -20.70
CA ALA A 241 14.23 -12.20 -20.51
C ALA A 241 14.97 -12.39 -21.83
N ASP A 242 14.55 -13.35 -22.65
CA ASP A 242 15.13 -13.61 -23.98
C ASP A 242 14.89 -12.48 -24.97
N SER A 243 13.73 -11.78 -24.86
CA SER A 243 13.39 -10.67 -25.76
C SER A 243 14.11 -9.34 -25.41
N ARG A 244 14.67 -9.18 -24.22
CA ARG A 244 15.42 -7.98 -23.81
C ARG A 244 16.78 -7.82 -24.49
N THR A 245 17.24 -8.81 -25.22
CA THR A 245 18.51 -8.75 -25.98
C THR A 245 18.37 -8.08 -27.36
N VAL A 246 17.15 -7.73 -27.80
CA VAL A 246 16.92 -7.07 -29.11
C VAL A 246 15.84 -6.00 -28.96
N GLY A 247 16.27 -4.75 -28.75
CA GLY A 247 15.36 -3.61 -28.89
C GLY A 247 15.82 -2.37 -28.14
N THR A 248 16.49 -1.47 -28.83
CA THR A 248 16.53 -0.05 -28.48
C THR A 248 15.09 0.46 -28.49
N ALA A 249 14.54 0.76 -27.33
CA ALA A 249 13.25 1.42 -27.24
C ALA A 249 13.29 2.73 -28.04
N PRO A 250 12.25 3.04 -28.84
CA PRO A 250 12.19 4.32 -29.54
C PRO A 250 12.25 5.43 -28.51
N ALA A 251 13.13 6.40 -28.74
CA ALA A 251 13.20 7.61 -27.92
C ALA A 251 11.85 8.32 -27.98
N THR A 252 11.01 8.08 -26.98
CA THR A 252 9.78 8.85 -26.81
C THR A 252 10.19 10.30 -26.60
N THR A 253 9.59 11.19 -27.39
CA THR A 253 9.71 12.64 -27.27
C THR A 253 9.49 13.02 -25.81
N ARG A 254 10.56 13.38 -25.10
CA ARG A 254 10.50 13.90 -23.74
C ARG A 254 9.74 15.22 -23.82
N GLU A 255 8.51 15.25 -23.34
CA GLU A 255 7.86 16.50 -22.96
C GLU A 255 8.73 17.12 -21.88
N ARG A 256 9.48 18.15 -22.24
CA ARG A 256 10.32 18.87 -21.29
C ARG A 256 9.43 19.81 -20.49
N PHE A 257 9.29 19.56 -19.18
CA PHE A 257 8.64 20.46 -18.22
C PHE A 257 9.56 21.68 -17.94
N LYS A 258 9.90 22.44 -19.01
CA LYS A 258 10.87 23.55 -18.94
C LYS A 258 10.36 24.80 -18.21
N ASN A 259 9.04 25.03 -18.20
CA ASN A 259 8.42 26.12 -17.45
C ASN A 259 7.64 25.51 -16.28
N GLY A 260 8.38 25.06 -15.28
CA GLY A 260 7.82 24.30 -14.17
C GLY A 260 7.31 25.18 -13.02
N VAL A 261 6.68 24.55 -12.07
CA VAL A 261 6.17 25.18 -10.83
C VAL A 261 7.28 25.94 -10.09
N LEU A 262 8.52 25.41 -10.10
CA LEU A 262 9.63 25.96 -9.34
C LEU A 262 10.12 27.32 -9.85
N SER A 263 10.08 27.57 -11.16
CA SER A 263 10.53 28.83 -11.76
C SER A 263 9.66 30.03 -11.36
N GLY A 264 8.41 29.81 -10.91
CA GLY A 264 7.50 30.86 -10.46
C GLY A 264 7.59 31.15 -8.95
N ILE A 265 8.48 30.51 -8.21
CA ILE A 265 8.57 30.65 -6.76
C ILE A 265 9.45 31.84 -6.39
N ASP A 266 8.89 32.78 -5.62
CA ASP A 266 9.60 33.96 -5.10
C ASP A 266 10.48 33.60 -3.89
N LEU A 267 11.77 33.36 -4.12
CA LEU A 267 12.75 33.01 -3.10
C LEU A 267 13.28 34.21 -2.27
N SER A 268 12.84 35.43 -2.58
CA SER A 268 13.24 36.63 -1.82
C SER A 268 12.52 36.78 -0.47
N LYS A 269 11.48 36.00 -0.23
CA LYS A 269 10.70 36.02 1.03
C LYS A 269 11.56 35.75 2.24
N SER A 270 11.44 36.61 3.25
CA SER A 270 12.23 36.54 4.46
C SER A 270 11.46 37.04 5.69
N LEU A 271 11.96 36.72 6.88
CA LEU A 271 11.43 37.21 8.15
C LEU A 271 12.56 37.80 9.03
N THR A 272 12.22 38.87 9.73
CA THR A 272 13.12 39.38 10.79
C THR A 272 13.22 38.36 11.93
N GLU A 273 14.25 38.47 12.75
CA GLU A 273 14.44 37.54 13.86
C GLU A 273 13.34 37.66 14.92
N GLU A 274 12.87 38.88 15.17
CA GLU A 274 11.79 39.17 16.10
C GLU A 274 10.48 38.56 15.66
N ALA A 275 10.08 38.82 14.42
CA ALA A 275 8.85 38.24 13.82
C ALA A 275 8.90 36.70 13.79
N TYR A 276 10.07 36.14 13.50
CA TYR A 276 10.28 34.68 13.53
C TYR A 276 10.06 34.10 14.93
N LYS A 277 10.70 34.70 15.96
CA LYS A 277 10.59 34.21 17.35
C LYS A 277 9.14 34.26 17.87
N GLU A 278 8.44 35.37 17.59
CA GLU A 278 7.04 35.54 17.98
C GLU A 278 6.13 34.50 17.29
N GLN A 279 6.21 34.39 15.96
CA GLN A 279 5.36 33.51 15.20
C GLN A 279 5.59 32.02 15.52
N VAL A 280 6.87 31.60 15.63
CA VAL A 280 7.20 30.23 16.01
C VAL A 280 6.63 29.88 17.37
N LYS A 281 6.78 30.75 18.37
CA LYS A 281 6.25 30.52 19.73
C LYS A 281 4.72 30.35 19.70
N LYS A 282 4.00 31.21 18.97
CA LYS A 282 2.56 31.18 18.84
C LYS A 282 2.10 29.88 18.15
N LEU A 283 2.72 29.54 17.01
CA LEU A 283 2.36 28.36 16.21
C LEU A 283 2.68 27.06 16.94
N GLN A 284 3.80 26.97 17.63
CA GLN A 284 4.16 25.78 18.40
C GLN A 284 3.21 25.54 19.57
N LYS A 285 2.79 26.61 20.28
CA LYS A 285 1.75 26.49 21.32
C LYS A 285 0.45 25.98 20.72
N ARG A 286 0.01 26.56 19.61
CA ARG A 286 -1.22 26.14 18.93
C ARG A 286 -1.15 24.68 18.45
N LEU A 287 -0.02 24.30 17.89
CA LEU A 287 0.22 22.93 17.43
C LEU A 287 0.15 21.89 18.57
N SER A 288 0.65 22.22 19.75
CA SER A 288 0.53 21.38 20.96
C SER A 288 -0.94 21.17 21.38
N GLU A 289 -1.75 22.22 21.30
CA GLU A 289 -3.19 22.14 21.59
C GLU A 289 -3.90 21.23 20.56
N LEU A 290 -3.63 21.46 19.26
CA LEU A 290 -4.21 20.67 18.18
C LEU A 290 -3.79 19.21 18.25
N HIS A 291 -2.55 18.91 18.64
CA HIS A 291 -2.07 17.55 18.82
C HIS A 291 -2.91 16.76 19.84
N SER A 292 -3.28 17.39 20.94
CA SER A 292 -4.17 16.78 21.93
C SER A 292 -5.57 16.53 21.36
N GLU A 293 -6.09 17.42 20.50
CA GLU A 293 -7.37 17.24 19.84
C GLU A 293 -7.32 16.13 18.80
N LEU A 294 -6.25 16.02 18.00
CA LEU A 294 -6.05 14.91 17.06
C LEU A 294 -6.14 13.55 17.75
N TYR A 295 -5.48 13.41 18.89
CA TYR A 295 -5.51 12.17 19.69
C TYR A 295 -6.92 11.81 20.12
N ARG A 296 -7.68 12.79 20.70
CA ARG A 296 -9.07 12.57 21.14
C ARG A 296 -10.04 12.27 20.00
N LEU A 297 -9.87 12.94 18.86
CA LEU A 297 -10.71 12.80 17.68
C LEU A 297 -10.31 11.63 16.78
N ARG A 298 -9.17 10.97 17.10
CA ARG A 298 -8.64 9.85 16.32
C ARG A 298 -8.32 10.24 14.86
N ILE A 299 -7.76 11.42 14.64
CA ILE A 299 -7.38 11.90 13.31
C ILE A 299 -5.91 11.53 13.06
N PRO A 300 -5.59 10.65 12.10
CA PRO A 300 -4.21 10.37 11.72
C PRO A 300 -3.64 11.50 10.85
N VAL A 301 -2.33 11.74 10.95
CA VAL A 301 -1.64 12.77 10.16
C VAL A 301 -0.37 12.19 9.54
N VAL A 302 -0.16 12.44 8.26
CA VAL A 302 1.03 12.04 7.51
C VAL A 302 1.66 13.30 6.92
N ILE A 303 2.93 13.54 7.22
CA ILE A 303 3.66 14.72 6.75
C ILE A 303 4.92 14.27 6.04
N GLY A 304 5.00 14.50 4.73
CA GLY A 304 6.17 14.21 3.91
C GLY A 304 7.02 15.46 3.67
N PHE A 305 8.33 15.33 3.85
CA PHE A 305 9.30 16.36 3.56
C PHE A 305 10.23 15.92 2.44
N GLU A 306 10.19 16.65 1.34
CA GLU A 306 11.12 16.58 0.23
C GLU A 306 11.78 17.97 0.01
N GLY A 307 12.78 18.03 -0.83
CA GLY A 307 13.46 19.27 -1.16
C GLY A 307 14.94 19.06 -1.42
N TRP A 308 15.56 20.08 -1.95
CA TRP A 308 16.97 20.08 -2.27
C TRP A 308 17.86 19.69 -1.08
N ASP A 309 19.02 19.11 -1.36
CA ASP A 309 20.01 18.88 -0.33
C ASP A 309 20.41 20.22 0.28
N ALA A 310 20.59 20.27 1.59
CA ALA A 310 20.68 21.49 2.39
C ALA A 310 19.44 22.42 2.37
N GLY A 311 18.32 22.05 1.75
CA GLY A 311 17.08 22.86 1.69
C GLY A 311 16.47 23.20 3.05
N GLY A 312 16.79 22.46 4.12
CA GLY A 312 16.35 22.80 5.48
C GLY A 312 15.35 21.85 6.10
N LYS A 313 15.07 20.67 5.49
CA LYS A 313 14.13 19.64 5.96
C LYS A 313 14.24 19.35 7.45
N GLY A 314 15.37 18.87 7.92
CA GLY A 314 15.56 18.54 9.34
C GLY A 314 15.40 19.74 10.30
N GLY A 315 15.67 20.96 9.82
CA GLY A 315 15.43 22.20 10.58
C GLY A 315 13.95 22.52 10.76
N ALA A 316 13.13 22.27 9.75
CA ALA A 316 11.67 22.40 9.79
C ALA A 316 11.05 21.31 10.68
N ILE A 317 11.45 20.05 10.48
CA ILE A 317 10.99 18.91 11.31
C ILE A 317 11.28 19.17 12.80
N LYS A 318 12.49 19.63 13.14
CA LYS A 318 12.83 19.94 14.54
C LYS A 318 11.92 21.00 15.16
N ARG A 319 11.49 22.03 14.40
CA ARG A 319 10.56 23.07 14.91
C ARG A 319 9.14 22.54 15.02
N LEU A 320 8.74 21.70 14.08
CA LEU A 320 7.44 21.05 14.09
C LEU A 320 7.26 20.14 15.33
N THR A 321 8.28 19.35 15.66
CA THR A 321 8.20 18.35 16.73
C THR A 321 8.49 18.89 18.13
N SER A 322 9.06 20.10 18.26
CA SER A 322 9.61 20.60 19.52
C SER A 322 8.60 20.77 20.67
N GLN A 323 7.32 20.91 20.37
CA GLN A 323 6.23 21.08 21.35
C GLN A 323 5.18 19.97 21.26
N LEU A 324 5.43 18.93 20.47
CA LEU A 324 4.55 17.76 20.39
C LEU A 324 4.92 16.73 21.47
N ASP A 325 3.92 16.01 21.98
CA ASP A 325 4.16 14.86 22.84
C ASP A 325 4.85 13.75 22.02
N PRO A 326 6.06 13.30 22.40
CA PRO A 326 6.82 12.31 21.63
C PRO A 326 6.12 10.94 21.50
N ARG A 327 5.13 10.65 22.33
CA ARG A 327 4.32 9.43 22.23
C ARG A 327 3.29 9.49 21.10
N GLY A 328 2.93 10.69 20.63
CA GLY A 328 1.92 10.93 19.60
C GLY A 328 2.49 11.15 18.21
N TYR A 329 3.81 11.14 18.02
CA TYR A 329 4.41 11.25 16.68
C TYR A 329 5.62 10.34 16.50
N ARG A 330 5.93 10.08 15.23
CA ARG A 330 7.16 9.38 14.83
C ARG A 330 7.79 10.08 13.63
N VAL A 331 9.10 10.29 13.70
CA VAL A 331 9.90 10.74 12.54
C VAL A 331 10.54 9.51 11.89
N ASN A 332 10.29 9.34 10.59
CA ASN A 332 10.78 8.23 9.79
C ASN A 332 11.81 8.78 8.77
N PRO A 333 13.11 8.69 9.06
CA PRO A 333 14.13 9.03 8.09
C PRO A 333 14.20 7.93 7.02
N THR A 334 14.18 8.34 5.74
CA THR A 334 14.24 7.40 4.61
C THR A 334 15.63 7.46 3.98
N ALA A 335 16.37 6.38 4.12
CA ALA A 335 17.64 6.15 3.44
C ALA A 335 17.47 5.13 2.29
N ALA A 336 18.57 4.71 1.66
CA ALA A 336 18.55 3.59 0.71
C ALA A 336 17.88 2.37 1.35
N PRO A 337 17.08 1.59 0.58
CA PRO A 337 16.38 0.43 1.13
C PRO A 337 17.37 -0.63 1.65
N ASN A 338 17.07 -1.17 2.83
CA ASN A 338 17.81 -2.30 3.40
C ASN A 338 17.45 -3.61 2.67
N ASP A 339 18.11 -4.72 3.02
CA ASP A 339 17.94 -5.99 2.30
C ASP A 339 16.53 -6.58 2.44
N ILE A 340 15.82 -6.30 3.53
CA ILE A 340 14.40 -6.69 3.69
C ILE A 340 13.51 -5.83 2.79
N GLU A 341 13.74 -4.52 2.76
CA GLU A 341 12.94 -3.60 1.95
C GLU A 341 13.12 -3.82 0.45
N LYS A 342 14.33 -4.18 0.00
CA LYS A 342 14.64 -4.45 -1.42
C LYS A 342 13.87 -5.63 -2.01
N VAL A 343 13.47 -6.60 -1.19
CA VAL A 343 12.73 -7.78 -1.66
C VAL A 343 11.21 -7.63 -1.59
N HIS A 344 10.73 -6.44 -1.27
CA HIS A 344 9.32 -6.09 -1.28
C HIS A 344 9.01 -4.98 -2.28
N HIS A 345 7.73 -4.77 -2.58
CA HIS A 345 7.30 -3.60 -3.34
C HIS A 345 7.79 -2.31 -2.67
N TYR A 346 8.26 -1.30 -3.42
CA TYR A 346 8.91 -0.11 -2.85
C TYR A 346 8.02 0.67 -1.85
N LEU A 347 6.70 0.60 -1.99
CA LEU A 347 5.75 1.24 -1.05
C LEU A 347 5.61 0.46 0.27
N TRP A 348 5.99 -0.80 0.32
CA TRP A 348 5.86 -1.64 1.52
C TRP A 348 6.51 -1.02 2.77
N ARG A 349 7.72 -0.49 2.62
CA ARG A 349 8.44 0.15 3.73
C ARG A 349 7.72 1.38 4.31
N PHE A 350 6.96 2.09 3.47
CA PHE A 350 6.18 3.26 3.88
C PHE A 350 4.87 2.82 4.52
N TRP A 351 4.20 1.83 3.98
CA TRP A 351 3.00 1.25 4.59
C TRP A 351 3.25 0.75 6.01
N ASN A 352 4.40 0.14 6.31
CA ASN A 352 4.77 -0.27 7.67
C ASN A 352 4.88 0.90 8.66
N ASN A 353 5.02 2.13 8.17
CA ASN A 353 5.17 3.34 8.98
C ASN A 353 3.95 4.28 8.92
N VAL A 354 2.83 3.86 8.32
CA VAL A 354 1.56 4.61 8.34
C VAL A 354 1.07 4.71 9.79
N PRO A 355 0.72 5.93 10.28
CA PRO A 355 0.34 6.12 11.67
C PRO A 355 -1.04 5.53 11.95
N LYS A 356 -1.25 5.13 13.19
CA LYS A 356 -2.60 4.84 13.67
C LYS A 356 -3.38 6.13 13.95
N ALA A 357 -4.70 6.03 13.98
CA ALA A 357 -5.60 7.13 14.24
C ALA A 357 -5.22 7.90 15.51
N GLY A 358 -5.15 9.23 15.40
CA GLY A 358 -4.72 10.13 16.48
C GLY A 358 -3.21 10.33 16.62
N HIS A 359 -2.39 9.82 15.68
CA HIS A 359 -0.94 9.92 15.69
C HIS A 359 -0.42 10.60 14.42
N ILE A 360 0.81 11.12 14.47
CA ILE A 360 1.48 11.81 13.39
C ILE A 360 2.69 10.98 12.91
N ALA A 361 2.75 10.65 11.63
CA ALA A 361 3.97 10.16 10.98
C ALA A 361 4.60 11.28 10.16
N ILE A 362 5.88 11.55 10.40
CA ILE A 362 6.67 12.53 9.67
C ILE A 362 7.74 11.77 8.89
N PHE A 363 7.78 11.93 7.57
CA PHE A 363 8.77 11.30 6.72
C PHE A 363 9.82 12.34 6.27
N ASP A 364 11.08 12.13 6.65
CA ASP A 364 12.23 12.88 6.12
C ASP A 364 12.77 12.11 4.91
N ARG A 365 12.45 12.57 3.70
CA ARG A 365 12.39 11.86 2.43
C ARG A 365 11.27 10.80 2.44
N THR A 366 10.67 10.58 1.28
CA THR A 366 9.40 9.83 1.17
C THR A 366 9.45 8.81 0.03
N TRP A 367 8.28 8.27 -0.31
CA TRP A 367 8.05 7.41 -1.49
C TRP A 367 8.34 8.11 -2.82
N TYR A 368 8.45 9.44 -2.82
CA TYR A 368 8.81 10.22 -4.00
C TYR A 368 10.25 10.01 -4.48
N GLY A 369 11.10 9.39 -3.67
CA GLY A 369 12.41 8.92 -4.10
C GLY A 369 12.39 8.11 -5.39
N ARG A 370 11.31 7.32 -5.62
CA ARG A 370 11.08 6.52 -6.83
C ARG A 370 11.08 7.35 -8.12
N VAL A 371 10.46 8.53 -8.10
CA VAL A 371 10.33 9.43 -9.27
C VAL A 371 11.40 10.52 -9.32
N MET A 372 12.27 10.60 -8.33
CA MET A 372 13.41 11.54 -8.25
C MET A 372 14.73 10.79 -8.27
N VAL A 373 15.30 10.48 -7.12
CA VAL A 373 16.65 9.90 -7.01
C VAL A 373 16.76 8.55 -7.72
N GLU A 374 15.79 7.65 -7.55
CA GLU A 374 15.85 6.33 -8.18
C GLU A 374 15.73 6.41 -9.71
N ARG A 375 14.92 7.34 -10.22
CA ARG A 375 14.80 7.66 -11.65
C ARG A 375 16.12 8.19 -12.20
N ILE A 376 16.73 9.18 -11.55
CA ILE A 376 17.91 9.89 -12.06
C ILE A 376 19.18 9.05 -11.94
N GLU A 377 19.30 8.27 -10.88
CA GLU A 377 20.44 7.38 -10.65
C GLU A 377 20.29 6.01 -11.34
N GLY A 378 19.14 5.75 -11.98
CA GLY A 378 18.90 4.48 -12.69
C GLY A 378 18.70 3.28 -11.77
N PHE A 379 18.22 3.50 -10.53
CA PHE A 379 17.94 2.42 -9.57
C PHE A 379 16.59 1.74 -9.82
N CYS A 380 15.80 2.30 -10.72
CA CYS A 380 14.56 1.69 -11.23
C CYS A 380 14.43 1.90 -12.73
N SER A 381 13.68 1.05 -13.40
CA SER A 381 13.41 1.14 -14.84
C SER A 381 12.46 2.31 -15.16
N GLU A 382 12.44 2.71 -16.45
CA GLU A 382 11.54 3.75 -16.93
C GLU A 382 10.07 3.41 -16.71
N ALA A 383 9.69 2.15 -16.91
CA ALA A 383 8.34 1.68 -16.65
C ALA A 383 7.95 1.78 -15.16
N GLU A 384 8.89 1.52 -14.26
CA GLU A 384 8.66 1.59 -12.81
C GLU A 384 8.45 3.02 -12.30
N TRP A 385 9.29 3.97 -12.67
CA TRP A 385 9.07 5.33 -12.20
C TRP A 385 7.88 6.02 -12.89
N LYS A 386 7.56 5.65 -14.13
CA LYS A 386 6.37 6.21 -14.81
C LYS A 386 5.07 5.79 -14.15
N ARG A 387 4.92 4.51 -13.78
CA ARG A 387 3.74 4.04 -13.06
C ARG A 387 3.69 4.53 -11.61
N ALA A 388 4.84 4.82 -11.00
CA ALA A 388 4.92 5.24 -9.60
C ALA A 388 4.13 6.53 -9.31
N TYR A 389 3.94 7.42 -10.27
CA TYR A 389 3.08 8.60 -10.08
C TYR A 389 1.64 8.21 -9.72
N GLN A 390 1.08 7.23 -10.40
CA GLN A 390 -0.24 6.72 -10.11
C GLN A 390 -0.27 5.95 -8.79
N GLU A 391 0.67 5.03 -8.58
CA GLU A 391 0.79 4.22 -7.35
C GLU A 391 0.89 5.10 -6.09
N ILE A 392 1.64 6.19 -6.17
CA ILE A 392 1.79 7.18 -5.09
C ILE A 392 0.47 7.91 -4.83
N ASN A 393 -0.18 8.40 -5.87
CA ASN A 393 -1.47 9.08 -5.74
C ASN A 393 -2.52 8.15 -5.12
N GLU A 394 -2.55 6.89 -5.49
CA GLU A 394 -3.43 5.87 -4.93
C GLU A 394 -3.10 5.60 -3.44
N MET A 395 -1.82 5.44 -3.08
CA MET A 395 -1.42 5.29 -1.68
C MET A 395 -1.89 6.46 -0.82
N GLU A 396 -1.68 7.68 -1.30
CA GLU A 396 -2.10 8.90 -0.60
C GLU A 396 -3.64 9.01 -0.52
N SER A 397 -4.35 8.59 -1.57
CA SER A 397 -5.81 8.49 -1.58
C SER A 397 -6.32 7.50 -0.52
N HIS A 398 -5.72 6.31 -0.43
CA HIS A 398 -6.09 5.32 0.60
C HIS A 398 -5.94 5.88 2.02
N MET A 399 -4.87 6.63 2.28
CA MET A 399 -4.68 7.28 3.57
C MET A 399 -5.72 8.39 3.82
N ALA A 400 -5.99 9.22 2.82
CA ALA A 400 -6.97 10.31 2.91
C ALA A 400 -8.41 9.78 3.08
N ASN A 401 -8.79 8.73 2.34
CA ASN A 401 -10.08 8.03 2.46
C ASN A 401 -10.27 7.42 3.86
N ALA A 402 -9.20 6.97 4.50
CA ALA A 402 -9.20 6.53 5.88
C ALA A 402 -9.23 7.70 6.90
N GLY A 403 -9.38 8.94 6.44
CA GLY A 403 -9.52 10.14 7.27
C GLY A 403 -8.21 10.84 7.62
N ALA A 404 -7.09 10.41 7.07
CA ALA A 404 -5.80 11.06 7.35
C ALA A 404 -5.70 12.46 6.73
N VAL A 405 -4.99 13.35 7.44
CA VAL A 405 -4.46 14.58 6.86
C VAL A 405 -3.11 14.27 6.23
N VAL A 406 -3.00 14.43 4.91
CA VAL A 406 -1.75 14.19 4.17
C VAL A 406 -1.18 15.53 3.71
N LEU A 407 0.01 15.88 4.21
CA LEU A 407 0.72 17.11 3.86
C LEU A 407 2.06 16.79 3.23
N LYS A 408 2.38 17.49 2.13
CA LYS A 408 3.63 17.29 1.38
C LYS A 408 4.34 18.61 1.19
N PHE A 409 5.57 18.68 1.68
CA PHE A 409 6.40 19.88 1.59
C PHE A 409 7.57 19.64 0.65
N TRP A 410 7.73 20.52 -0.35
CA TRP A 410 8.94 20.65 -1.13
C TRP A 410 9.71 21.90 -0.67
N LEU A 411 10.87 21.70 -0.02
CA LEU A 411 11.73 22.83 0.41
C LEU A 411 12.61 23.27 -0.75
N HIS A 412 12.23 24.40 -1.34
CA HIS A 412 12.88 24.95 -2.52
C HIS A 412 13.91 26.03 -2.16
N ILE A 413 15.15 25.86 -2.62
CA ILE A 413 16.22 26.85 -2.58
C ILE A 413 16.81 26.96 -3.99
N ASP A 414 17.42 28.08 -4.31
CA ASP A 414 18.19 28.18 -5.54
C ASP A 414 19.56 27.48 -5.44
N LYS A 415 20.20 27.34 -6.59
CA LYS A 415 21.46 26.63 -6.72
C LYS A 415 22.60 27.32 -5.97
N ASP A 416 22.60 28.66 -5.91
CA ASP A 416 23.64 29.44 -5.24
C ASP A 416 23.51 29.33 -3.73
N GLU A 417 22.30 29.40 -3.20
CA GLU A 417 22.03 29.19 -1.77
C GLU A 417 22.41 27.77 -1.33
N GLN A 418 22.17 26.75 -2.18
CA GLN A 418 22.62 25.39 -1.88
C GLN A 418 24.14 25.32 -1.71
N GLU A 419 24.88 25.89 -2.67
CA GLU A 419 26.34 25.91 -2.62
C GLU A 419 26.87 26.65 -1.39
N ARG A 420 26.31 27.82 -1.10
CA ARG A 420 26.62 28.58 0.10
C ARG A 420 26.46 27.74 1.37
N ARG A 421 25.36 26.99 1.45
CA ARG A 421 25.08 26.10 2.60
C ARG A 421 26.02 24.90 2.67
N PHE A 422 26.41 24.34 1.53
CA PHE A 422 27.39 23.25 1.46
C PHE A 422 28.74 23.72 2.00
N ARG A 423 29.23 24.87 1.54
CA ARG A 423 30.47 25.47 2.02
C ARG A 423 30.43 25.79 3.52
N GLU A 424 29.30 26.34 4.01
CA GLU A 424 29.10 26.59 5.46
C GLU A 424 29.16 25.29 6.27
N ARG A 425 28.63 24.19 5.77
CA ARG A 425 28.70 22.89 6.46
C ARG A 425 30.12 22.33 6.47
N GLN A 426 30.84 22.42 5.37
CA GLN A 426 32.22 21.97 5.26
C GLN A 426 33.15 22.76 6.22
N ALA A 427 32.93 24.06 6.33
CA ALA A 427 33.70 24.92 7.23
C ALA A 427 33.39 24.72 8.73
N ASN A 428 32.30 24.05 9.07
CA ASN A 428 31.87 23.85 10.47
C ASN A 428 32.11 22.41 10.94
N PRO A 429 33.10 22.14 11.83
CA PRO A 429 33.40 20.79 12.30
C PRO A 429 32.22 20.03 12.87
N ALA A 430 31.25 20.71 13.51
CA ALA A 430 30.03 20.08 14.05
C ALA A 430 28.99 19.71 12.97
N LYS A 431 29.21 20.13 11.72
CA LYS A 431 28.26 19.90 10.61
C LYS A 431 28.88 19.22 9.40
N GLN A 432 30.18 18.99 9.38
CA GLN A 432 30.88 18.34 8.25
C GLN A 432 30.28 16.99 7.90
N TRP A 433 29.85 16.21 8.88
CA TRP A 433 29.22 14.91 8.67
C TRP A 433 27.88 14.98 7.90
N LYS A 434 27.33 16.17 7.69
CA LYS A 434 26.08 16.40 6.92
C LYS A 434 26.31 16.68 5.44
N ILE A 435 27.53 16.65 4.97
CA ILE A 435 27.89 16.86 3.58
C ILE A 435 28.75 15.70 3.11
N THR A 436 28.37 15.12 1.98
CA THR A 436 29.02 13.95 1.38
C THR A 436 29.34 14.24 -0.08
N ASP A 437 30.14 13.39 -0.68
CA ASP A 437 30.42 13.46 -2.13
C ASP A 437 29.15 13.23 -2.95
N GLU A 438 28.16 12.53 -2.40
CA GLU A 438 26.86 12.33 -3.03
C GLU A 438 26.10 13.65 -3.20
N ASP A 439 26.14 14.54 -2.19
CA ASP A 439 25.48 15.85 -2.26
C ASP A 439 26.04 16.69 -3.44
N TRP A 440 27.36 16.64 -3.66
CA TRP A 440 28.00 17.33 -4.78
C TRP A 440 27.65 16.71 -6.13
N ARG A 441 27.65 15.40 -6.25
CA ARG A 441 27.20 14.69 -7.47
C ARG A 441 25.74 14.98 -7.81
N ASN A 442 24.85 15.03 -6.81
CA ASN A 442 23.45 15.40 -7.02
C ASN A 442 23.33 16.82 -7.57
N ARG A 443 24.16 17.74 -7.07
CA ARG A 443 24.21 19.13 -7.56
C ARG A 443 24.65 19.22 -9.04
N GLU A 444 25.55 18.37 -9.48
CA GLU A 444 25.95 18.32 -10.91
C GLU A 444 24.77 17.97 -11.84
N LYS A 445 23.83 17.18 -11.33
CA LYS A 445 22.61 16.78 -12.05
C LYS A 445 21.41 17.72 -11.79
N TRP A 446 21.65 18.94 -11.31
CA TRP A 446 20.58 19.88 -10.89
C TRP A 446 19.44 19.99 -11.88
N ASP A 447 19.73 20.21 -13.17
CA ASP A 447 18.70 20.41 -14.19
C ASP A 447 17.83 19.16 -14.39
N GLN A 448 18.41 17.96 -14.26
CA GLN A 448 17.66 16.70 -14.33
C GLN A 448 16.75 16.53 -13.12
N TYR A 449 17.24 16.89 -11.92
CA TYR A 449 16.43 16.88 -10.71
C TYR A 449 15.31 17.91 -10.79
N GLU A 450 15.56 19.11 -11.28
CA GLU A 450 14.57 20.18 -11.41
C GLU A 450 13.44 19.76 -12.36
N GLU A 451 13.75 19.14 -13.51
CA GLU A 451 12.77 18.57 -14.42
C GLU A 451 11.93 17.49 -13.74
N ALA A 452 12.57 16.55 -13.04
CA ALA A 452 11.87 15.47 -12.34
C ALA A 452 10.97 15.99 -11.20
N VAL A 453 11.43 17.00 -10.48
CA VAL A 453 10.66 17.65 -9.41
C VAL A 453 9.45 18.40 -9.98
N ASN A 454 9.61 19.17 -11.04
CA ASN A 454 8.49 19.86 -11.69
C ASN A 454 7.43 18.86 -12.18
N GLU A 455 7.85 17.74 -12.80
CA GLU A 455 6.94 16.68 -13.21
C GLU A 455 6.23 16.07 -12.01
N MET A 456 6.96 15.77 -10.93
CA MET A 456 6.41 15.24 -9.70
C MET A 456 5.35 16.18 -9.10
N LEU A 457 5.67 17.47 -8.96
CA LEU A 457 4.74 18.45 -8.42
C LEU A 457 3.44 18.54 -9.22
N ILE A 458 3.53 18.48 -10.56
CA ILE A 458 2.38 18.55 -11.46
C ILE A 458 1.54 17.27 -11.40
N ARG A 459 2.18 16.09 -11.48
CA ARG A 459 1.48 14.81 -11.59
C ARG A 459 0.90 14.31 -10.27
N THR A 460 1.39 14.80 -9.14
CA THR A 460 1.01 14.29 -7.83
C THR A 460 0.46 15.33 -6.86
N SER A 461 0.18 16.56 -7.31
CA SER A 461 -0.55 17.54 -6.50
C SER A 461 -2.05 17.30 -6.64
N THR A 462 -2.59 16.47 -5.73
CA THR A 462 -4.01 16.11 -5.74
C THR A 462 -4.82 17.00 -4.78
N THR A 463 -6.15 17.00 -4.91
CA THR A 463 -7.04 17.78 -4.03
C THR A 463 -7.00 17.31 -2.57
N TYR A 464 -6.75 16.02 -2.33
CA TYR A 464 -6.66 15.42 -1.00
C TYR A 464 -5.23 15.46 -0.41
N ALA A 465 -4.21 15.65 -1.24
CA ALA A 465 -2.80 15.73 -0.83
C ALA A 465 -2.03 16.69 -1.77
N PRO A 466 -2.26 18.01 -1.69
CA PRO A 466 -1.55 18.98 -2.52
C PRO A 466 -0.09 19.15 -2.08
N TRP A 467 0.79 19.44 -3.03
CA TRP A 467 2.14 19.88 -2.73
C TRP A 467 2.18 21.32 -2.23
N ILE A 468 2.93 21.53 -1.17
CA ILE A 468 3.25 22.85 -0.63
C ILE A 468 4.72 23.14 -0.94
N VAL A 469 4.97 24.03 -1.90
CA VAL A 469 6.34 24.52 -2.15
C VAL A 469 6.68 25.57 -1.12
N VAL A 470 7.80 25.34 -0.41
CA VAL A 470 8.27 26.22 0.68
C VAL A 470 9.51 26.95 0.22
N GLU A 471 9.45 28.26 0.18
CA GLU A 471 10.57 29.15 -0.12
C GLU A 471 11.65 29.03 0.96
N GLY A 472 12.79 28.45 0.61
CA GLY A 472 13.78 27.95 1.55
C GLY A 472 15.03 28.82 1.71
N ASN A 473 15.25 29.86 0.89
CA ASN A 473 16.44 30.71 0.99
C ASN A 473 16.54 31.38 2.36
N ASP A 474 15.44 31.92 2.88
CA ASP A 474 15.38 32.30 4.29
C ASP A 474 14.85 31.16 5.16
N LYS A 475 15.72 30.65 6.03
CA LYS A 475 15.37 29.51 6.93
C LYS A 475 14.28 29.87 7.94
N ARG A 476 14.12 31.15 8.31
CA ARG A 476 13.11 31.62 9.26
C ARG A 476 11.74 31.60 8.61
N TYR A 477 11.64 32.19 7.42
CA TYR A 477 10.43 32.15 6.63
C TYR A 477 9.95 30.71 6.35
N ALA A 478 10.84 29.86 5.85
CA ALA A 478 10.53 28.46 5.55
C ALA A 478 9.94 27.69 6.75
N ARG A 479 10.53 27.87 7.93
CA ARG A 479 10.06 27.19 9.16
C ARG A 479 8.71 27.69 9.62
N VAL A 480 8.45 28.99 9.54
CA VAL A 480 7.15 29.58 9.87
C VAL A 480 6.08 29.09 8.87
N LYS A 481 6.37 29.12 7.57
CA LYS A 481 5.45 28.62 6.53
C LYS A 481 5.05 27.18 6.78
N VAL A 482 6.00 26.30 7.06
CA VAL A 482 5.72 24.89 7.39
C VAL A 482 4.80 24.78 8.61
N LEU A 483 5.14 25.46 9.71
CA LEU A 483 4.32 25.42 10.94
C LEU A 483 2.91 25.95 10.71
N GLN A 484 2.78 27.10 10.03
CA GLN A 484 1.48 27.71 9.74
C GLN A 484 0.63 26.78 8.89
N THR A 485 1.18 26.22 7.81
CA THR A 485 0.45 25.29 6.94
C THR A 485 -0.04 24.06 7.70
N VAL A 486 0.79 23.51 8.59
CA VAL A 486 0.36 22.37 9.42
C VAL A 486 -0.77 22.77 10.36
N VAL A 487 -0.64 23.91 11.07
CA VAL A 487 -1.69 24.41 11.96
C VAL A 487 -3.02 24.60 11.21
N ASP A 488 -3.00 25.29 10.06
CA ASP A 488 -4.18 25.58 9.27
C ASP A 488 -4.89 24.30 8.79
N ALA A 489 -4.11 23.32 8.31
CA ALA A 489 -4.64 22.04 7.84
C ALA A 489 -5.28 21.23 8.99
N LEU A 490 -4.65 21.21 10.17
CA LEU A 490 -5.18 20.52 11.33
C LEU A 490 -6.43 21.21 11.89
N GLU A 491 -6.48 22.53 11.95
CA GLU A 491 -7.66 23.29 12.36
C GLU A 491 -8.85 23.00 11.44
N LYS A 492 -8.62 23.05 10.14
CA LYS A 492 -9.62 22.72 9.13
C LYS A 492 -10.20 21.32 9.34
N LYS A 493 -9.31 20.31 9.47
CA LYS A 493 -9.74 18.91 9.63
C LYS A 493 -10.47 18.67 10.95
N ILE A 494 -10.00 19.27 12.04
CA ILE A 494 -10.66 19.15 13.34
C ILE A 494 -12.06 19.76 13.31
N LYS A 495 -12.21 20.91 12.65
CA LYS A 495 -13.52 21.54 12.44
C LYS A 495 -14.46 20.62 11.66
N GLU A 496 -14.01 20.10 10.50
CA GLU A 496 -14.81 19.17 9.67
C GLU A 496 -15.27 17.94 10.46
N VAL A 497 -14.40 17.37 11.29
CA VAL A 497 -14.73 16.18 12.10
C VAL A 497 -15.72 16.51 13.22
N LYS A 498 -15.61 17.69 13.83
CA LYS A 498 -16.56 18.14 14.87
C LYS A 498 -17.95 18.44 14.32
N GLU A 499 -18.04 18.96 13.10
CA GLU A 499 -19.32 19.26 12.43
C GLU A 499 -20.07 18.00 11.96
N LYS A 500 -19.36 16.89 11.76
CA LYS A 500 -19.94 15.59 11.36
C LYS A 500 -20.36 14.69 12.54
N ARG A 501 -20.01 15.06 13.77
CA ARG A 501 -20.38 14.36 15.01
C ARG A 501 -21.61 14.98 15.65
#